data_960b2154975c4934d7d3978fd92e8b53
#
_entry.id   960b2154975c4934d7d3978fd92e8b53
#
_cell.length_a   1.000
_cell.length_b   1.000
_cell.length_c   1.000
_cell.angle_alpha   90.00
_cell.angle_beta   90.00
_cell.angle_gamma   90.00
#
_symmetry.space_group_name_H-M   'P 1'
#
loop_
_entity.id
_entity.type
_entity.pdbx_description
1 polymer ?
#
loop_
_entity_poly.entity_id
_entity_poly.type
_entity_poly.pdbx_seq_one_letter_code
_entity_poly.pdbx_strand_id
1 'polypeptide(L)'
;MADPRNAMDIRPGYRGRAFTSDLSGQEFWLVVDKGFQPMGLVIGNCIYSMGAVRNWLVGIKSNFQGELKEYSELMYQARELALSRMQFEADQLGADGVIGVDIKVEFLHNAEWMEVTAIGTAIRWVGSGPHLPPTGQGRVMIPAG
;
A
#
# COMPACT_ATOMS: atom_id res chain seq x y z
N MET A 1 -3.94 -15.49 -33.50
CA MET A 1 -3.43 -16.43 -32.52
C MET A 1 -2.84 -15.63 -31.36
N ALA A 2 -3.45 -15.73 -30.20
CA ALA A 2 -2.98 -15.00 -29.04
C ALA A 2 -1.58 -15.52 -28.65
N ASP A 3 -0.64 -14.60 -28.46
CA ASP A 3 0.68 -14.92 -27.95
C ASP A 3 0.51 -15.67 -26.61
N PRO A 4 1.06 -16.91 -26.46
CA PRO A 4 0.94 -17.64 -25.20
C PRO A 4 1.54 -16.87 -24.02
N ARG A 5 2.33 -15.84 -24.26
CA ARG A 5 2.77 -14.88 -23.26
C ARG A 5 1.65 -13.95 -22.80
N ASN A 6 0.58 -13.83 -23.60
CA ASN A 6 -0.63 -13.08 -23.22
C ASN A 6 -1.65 -13.90 -22.41
N ALA A 7 -1.46 -15.21 -22.31
CA ALA A 7 -2.34 -16.04 -21.49
C ALA A 7 -2.12 -15.79 -19.99
N MET A 8 -0.92 -15.34 -19.64
CA MET A 8 -0.67 -14.65 -18.37
C MET A 8 -0.27 -13.23 -18.73
N ASP A 9 -1.23 -12.38 -19.05
CA ASP A 9 -0.96 -10.97 -19.35
C ASP A 9 -0.42 -10.29 -18.07
N ILE A 10 0.75 -10.75 -17.68
CA ILE A 10 1.54 -10.09 -16.62
C ILE A 10 2.05 -8.82 -17.27
N ARG A 11 1.21 -7.82 -17.18
CA ARG A 11 1.58 -6.53 -17.72
C ARG A 11 2.84 -6.03 -17.05
N PRO A 12 3.68 -5.38 -17.80
CA PRO A 12 4.86 -4.76 -17.24
C PRO A 12 4.42 -3.87 -16.08
N GLY A 13 5.18 -3.88 -15.03
CA GLY A 13 4.94 -3.04 -13.87
C GLY A 13 4.98 -1.55 -14.20
N TYR A 14 5.03 -0.74 -13.19
CA TYR A 14 5.01 0.71 -13.33
C TYR A 14 5.98 1.20 -14.43
N ARG A 15 5.49 2.06 -15.32
CA ARG A 15 6.20 2.62 -16.47
C ARG A 15 6.68 1.58 -17.50
N GLY A 16 5.98 0.48 -17.66
CA GLY A 16 6.31 -0.52 -18.69
C GLY A 16 7.56 -1.35 -18.40
N ARG A 17 8.04 -1.35 -17.17
CA ARG A 17 9.16 -2.18 -16.73
C ARG A 17 8.69 -3.52 -16.20
N ALA A 18 9.64 -4.41 -15.94
CA ALA A 18 9.36 -5.68 -15.28
C ALA A 18 8.62 -5.44 -13.97
N PHE A 19 7.56 -6.22 -13.75
CA PHE A 19 6.80 -6.08 -12.54
C PHE A 19 7.60 -6.61 -11.33
N THR A 20 7.39 -6.00 -10.19
CA THR A 20 7.94 -6.43 -8.90
C THR A 20 6.80 -6.68 -7.92
N SER A 21 7.03 -7.54 -6.95
CA SER A 21 6.02 -7.91 -5.97
C SER A 21 6.68 -8.17 -4.62
N ASP A 22 5.98 -7.85 -3.56
CA ASP A 22 6.38 -8.22 -2.19
C ASP A 22 5.79 -9.58 -1.77
N LEU A 23 5.06 -10.21 -2.65
CA LEU A 23 4.48 -11.52 -2.41
C LEU A 23 5.54 -12.63 -2.52
N SER A 24 5.48 -13.60 -1.64
CA SER A 24 6.22 -14.85 -1.82
C SER A 24 5.70 -15.60 -3.05
N GLY A 25 6.47 -16.57 -3.54
CA GLY A 25 6.03 -17.38 -4.69
C GLY A 25 4.71 -18.10 -4.46
N GLN A 26 4.45 -18.56 -3.24
CA GLN A 26 3.18 -19.22 -2.90
C GLN A 26 2.00 -18.24 -2.90
N GLU A 27 2.18 -17.08 -2.29
CA GLU A 27 1.16 -16.03 -2.28
C GLU A 27 0.85 -15.53 -3.69
N PHE A 28 1.86 -15.38 -4.51
CA PHE A 28 1.69 -15.01 -5.91
C PHE A 28 0.75 -15.98 -6.64
N TRP A 29 1.04 -17.27 -6.55
CA TRP A 29 0.22 -18.30 -7.21
C TRP A 29 -1.17 -18.39 -6.61
N LEU A 30 -1.32 -18.21 -5.32
CA LEU A 30 -2.64 -18.16 -4.66
C LEU A 30 -3.49 -17.02 -5.20
N VAL A 31 -2.90 -15.85 -5.36
CA VAL A 31 -3.59 -14.67 -5.89
C VAL A 31 -4.02 -14.92 -7.33
N VAL A 32 -3.14 -15.47 -8.15
CA VAL A 32 -3.44 -15.80 -9.55
C VAL A 32 -4.55 -16.86 -9.63
N ASP A 33 -4.47 -17.91 -8.79
CA ASP A 33 -5.49 -18.97 -8.76
C ASP A 33 -6.87 -18.45 -8.37
N LYS A 34 -6.93 -17.43 -7.55
CA LYS A 34 -8.19 -16.79 -7.12
C LYS A 34 -8.75 -15.79 -8.15
N GLY A 35 -8.10 -15.61 -9.28
CA GLY A 35 -8.58 -14.76 -10.36
C GLY A 35 -8.09 -13.31 -10.27
N PHE A 36 -7.03 -13.07 -9.53
CA PHE A 36 -6.39 -11.77 -9.46
C PHE A 36 -5.03 -11.79 -10.15
N GLN A 37 -4.70 -10.71 -10.79
CA GLN A 37 -3.41 -10.50 -11.41
C GLN A 37 -2.58 -9.53 -10.57
N PRO A 38 -1.41 -9.95 -10.06
CA PRO A 38 -0.47 -9.01 -9.48
C PRO A 38 0.01 -7.99 -10.51
N MET A 39 -0.07 -6.71 -10.17
CA MET A 39 0.26 -5.61 -11.08
C MET A 39 1.64 -5.04 -10.80
N GLY A 40 2.11 -5.13 -9.57
CA GLY A 40 3.40 -4.62 -9.17
C GLY A 40 3.43 -4.14 -7.73
N LEU A 41 4.64 -3.94 -7.25
CA LEU A 41 4.91 -3.34 -5.96
C LEU A 41 4.50 -1.87 -6.00
N VAL A 42 3.78 -1.43 -4.97
CA VAL A 42 3.39 -0.04 -4.79
C VAL A 42 3.84 0.47 -3.43
N ILE A 43 4.28 1.70 -3.39
CA ILE A 43 4.89 2.30 -2.21
C ILE A 43 4.28 3.68 -1.98
N GLY A 44 3.94 3.96 -0.74
CA GLY A 44 3.62 5.30 -0.28
C GLY A 44 4.54 5.70 0.86
N ASN A 45 5.06 6.90 0.81
CA ASN A 45 6.00 7.38 1.79
C ASN A 45 5.64 8.79 2.23
N CYS A 46 5.85 9.10 3.50
CA CYS A 46 5.80 10.47 4.01
C CYS A 46 6.89 10.67 5.06
N ILE A 47 7.41 11.88 5.10
CA ILE A 47 8.48 12.27 6.00
C ILE A 47 8.03 13.50 6.77
N TYR A 48 8.16 13.43 8.08
CA TYR A 48 7.87 14.54 8.98
C TYR A 48 9.13 14.96 9.72
N SER A 49 9.33 16.28 9.78
CA SER A 49 10.35 16.85 10.67
C SER A 49 9.85 16.78 12.12
N MET A 50 10.63 16.21 13.02
CA MET A 50 10.28 16.18 14.44
C MET A 50 10.28 17.58 15.07
N GLY A 51 11.04 18.53 14.49
CA GLY A 51 10.95 19.95 14.86
C GLY A 51 9.57 20.53 14.56
N ALA A 52 9.02 20.27 13.37
CA ALA A 52 7.66 20.66 13.02
C ALA A 52 6.62 20.00 13.90
N VAL A 53 6.78 18.71 14.21
CA VAL A 53 5.92 17.96 15.14
C VAL A 53 5.98 18.57 16.53
N ARG A 54 7.17 18.89 17.01
CA ARG A 54 7.37 19.50 18.34
C ARG A 54 6.74 20.88 18.41
N ASN A 55 6.89 21.71 17.37
CA ASN A 55 6.25 23.02 17.28
C ASN A 55 4.72 22.90 17.24
N TRP A 56 4.21 21.91 16.54
CA TRP A 56 2.78 21.63 16.51
C TRP A 56 2.28 21.20 17.90
N LEU A 57 3.00 20.32 18.59
CA LEU A 57 2.67 19.88 19.95
C LEU A 57 2.75 21.03 20.97
N VAL A 58 3.71 21.94 20.82
CA VAL A 58 3.84 23.12 21.69
C VAL A 58 2.71 24.11 21.46
N GLY A 59 2.17 24.20 20.25
CA GLY A 59 1.00 25.04 19.95
C GLY A 59 -0.30 24.58 20.61
N ILE A 60 -0.35 23.35 21.06
CA ILE A 60 -1.56 22.72 21.67
C ILE A 60 -1.37 22.55 23.20
N LYS A 61 -0.65 23.45 23.80
CA LYS A 61 -0.36 23.40 25.23
C LYS A 61 -1.61 23.39 26.09
N SER A 62 -1.96 22.30 26.70
CA SER A 62 -2.63 22.44 27.98
C SER A 62 -2.77 21.21 28.85
N ASN A 63 -2.46 20.00 28.40
CA ASN A 63 -2.56 18.83 29.27
C ASN A 63 -1.54 17.75 28.94
N PHE A 64 -0.79 17.27 29.91
CA PHE A 64 0.09 16.11 29.81
C PHE A 64 -0.62 14.86 29.25
N GLN A 65 -1.90 14.71 29.51
CA GLN A 65 -2.70 13.62 28.95
C GLN A 65 -3.09 13.85 27.48
N GLY A 66 -3.14 15.10 27.04
CA GLY A 66 -3.40 15.48 25.66
C GLY A 66 -2.23 15.17 24.73
N GLU A 67 -1.00 15.26 25.20
CA GLU A 67 0.21 15.05 24.38
C GLU A 67 0.27 13.65 23.76
N LEU A 68 -0.03 12.60 24.51
CA LEU A 68 -0.04 11.24 24.01
C LEU A 68 -1.15 10.99 22.99
N LYS A 69 -2.32 11.57 23.20
CA LYS A 69 -3.43 11.50 22.27
C LYS A 69 -3.11 12.18 20.94
N GLU A 70 -2.53 13.37 21.03
CA GLU A 70 -2.14 14.16 19.86
C GLU A 70 -1.02 13.51 19.07
N TYR A 71 -0.04 12.91 19.75
CA TYR A 71 1.00 12.13 19.11
C TYR A 71 0.42 10.91 18.37
N SER A 72 -0.51 10.21 18.98
CA SER A 72 -1.22 9.09 18.34
C SER A 72 -1.99 9.57 17.11
N GLU A 73 -2.66 10.70 17.20
CA GLU A 73 -3.41 11.28 16.10
C GLU A 73 -2.49 11.65 14.93
N LEU A 74 -1.32 12.24 15.22
CA LEU A 74 -0.31 12.50 14.21
C LEU A 74 0.20 11.23 13.54
N MET A 75 0.43 10.17 14.32
CA MET A 75 0.85 8.87 13.78
C MET A 75 -0.22 8.26 12.87
N TYR A 76 -1.50 8.40 13.23
CA TYR A 76 -2.59 7.98 12.35
C TYR A 76 -2.60 8.76 11.05
N GLN A 77 -2.47 10.07 11.12
CA GLN A 77 -2.43 10.92 9.92
C GLN A 77 -1.26 10.57 9.02
N ALA A 78 -0.09 10.32 9.60
CA ALA A 78 1.10 9.91 8.84
C ALA A 78 0.89 8.58 8.13
N ARG A 79 0.29 7.60 8.80
CA ARG A 79 -0.06 6.31 8.20
C ARG A 79 -1.08 6.46 7.08
N GLU A 80 -2.14 7.24 7.32
CA GLU A 80 -3.16 7.51 6.32
C GLU A 80 -2.56 8.19 5.09
N LEU A 81 -1.65 9.12 5.26
CA LEU A 81 -0.98 9.78 4.15
C LEU A 81 -0.11 8.79 3.37
N ALA A 82 0.68 7.95 4.05
CA ALA A 82 1.49 6.93 3.39
C ALA A 82 0.61 5.93 2.62
N LEU A 83 -0.48 5.46 3.24
CA LEU A 83 -1.45 4.58 2.59
C LEU A 83 -2.10 5.22 1.36
N SER A 84 -2.52 6.47 1.48
CA SER A 84 -3.15 7.17 0.35
C SER A 84 -2.21 7.34 -0.83
N ARG A 85 -0.93 7.59 -0.57
CA ARG A 85 0.10 7.68 -1.62
C ARG A 85 0.34 6.32 -2.28
N MET A 86 0.38 5.26 -1.50
CA MET A 86 0.48 3.89 -2.01
C MET A 86 -0.74 3.54 -2.87
N GLN A 87 -1.94 3.86 -2.40
CA GLN A 87 -3.18 3.64 -3.16
C GLN A 87 -3.21 4.45 -4.45
N PHE A 88 -2.69 5.66 -4.43
CA PHE A 88 -2.56 6.47 -5.64
C PHE A 88 -1.67 5.81 -6.69
N GLU A 89 -0.54 5.22 -6.29
CA GLU A 89 0.28 4.43 -7.21
C GLU A 89 -0.48 3.23 -7.77
N ALA A 90 -1.21 2.53 -6.91
CA ALA A 90 -2.04 1.40 -7.33
C ALA A 90 -3.13 1.82 -8.34
N ASP A 91 -3.76 2.95 -8.11
CA ASP A 91 -4.74 3.52 -9.03
C ASP A 91 -4.11 3.86 -10.39
N GLN A 92 -2.87 4.35 -10.39
CA GLN A 92 -2.12 4.61 -11.64
C GLN A 92 -1.84 3.33 -12.44
N LEU A 93 -1.71 2.20 -11.77
CA LEU A 93 -1.57 0.89 -12.41
C LEU A 93 -2.91 0.30 -12.90
N GLY A 94 -4.02 0.91 -12.55
CA GLY A 94 -5.35 0.36 -12.83
C GLY A 94 -5.70 -0.81 -11.93
N ALA A 95 -5.16 -0.85 -10.72
CA ALA A 95 -5.41 -1.92 -9.76
C ALA A 95 -6.79 -1.78 -9.11
N ASP A 96 -7.34 -2.91 -8.69
CA ASP A 96 -8.58 -2.97 -7.93
C ASP A 96 -8.33 -3.01 -6.42
N GLY A 97 -7.12 -3.35 -6.02
CA GLY A 97 -6.75 -3.41 -4.61
C GLY A 97 -5.24 -3.53 -4.40
N VAL A 98 -4.86 -3.49 -3.14
CA VAL A 98 -3.48 -3.72 -2.69
C VAL A 98 -3.51 -4.75 -1.58
N ILE A 99 -2.64 -5.74 -1.66
CA ILE A 99 -2.52 -6.80 -0.66
C ILE A 99 -1.11 -6.86 -0.09
N GLY A 100 -0.98 -7.55 1.03
CA GLY A 100 0.32 -7.69 1.70
C GLY A 100 0.87 -6.35 2.15
N VAL A 101 0.01 -5.47 2.64
CA VAL A 101 0.43 -4.14 3.04
C VAL A 101 1.22 -4.20 4.35
N ASP A 102 2.43 -3.69 4.31
CA ASP A 102 3.28 -3.46 5.46
C ASP A 102 3.52 -1.96 5.65
N ILE A 103 3.48 -1.52 6.90
CA ILE A 103 3.71 -0.11 7.25
C ILE A 103 4.89 -0.05 8.20
N LYS A 104 5.93 0.64 7.79
CA LYS A 104 7.11 0.89 8.61
C LYS A 104 7.15 2.34 9.07
N VAL A 105 7.56 2.52 10.31
CA VAL A 105 7.85 3.83 10.88
C VAL A 105 9.31 3.82 11.31
N GLU A 106 10.10 4.72 10.76
CA GLU A 106 11.53 4.83 11.07
C GLU A 106 11.85 6.25 11.52
N PHE A 107 12.74 6.35 12.50
CA PHE A 107 13.29 7.63 12.95
C PHE A 107 14.71 7.77 12.43
N LEU A 108 14.95 8.84 11.70
CA LEU A 108 16.21 9.11 11.04
C LEU A 108 16.91 10.29 11.71
N HIS A 109 18.23 10.35 11.57
CA HIS A 109 19.07 11.46 12.11
C HIS A 109 18.82 11.75 13.58
N ASN A 110 19.01 10.75 14.47
CA ASN A 110 18.79 10.89 15.91
C ASN A 110 17.38 11.39 16.25
N ALA A 111 16.37 10.87 15.57
CA ALA A 111 14.97 11.23 15.72
C ALA A 111 14.63 12.69 15.30
N GLU A 112 15.42 13.30 14.45
CA GLU A 112 15.06 14.59 13.84
C GLU A 112 13.98 14.43 12.76
N TRP A 113 13.93 13.28 12.12
CA TRP A 113 12.99 12.95 11.05
C TRP A 113 12.25 11.66 11.38
N MET A 114 10.97 11.65 11.06
CA MET A 114 10.15 10.44 11.10
C MET A 114 9.70 10.10 9.68
N GLU A 115 9.99 8.91 9.25
CA GLU A 115 9.56 8.38 7.95
C GLU A 115 8.51 7.30 8.15
N VAL A 116 7.41 7.41 7.44
CA VAL A 116 6.38 6.37 7.37
C VAL A 116 6.28 5.87 5.94
N THR A 117 6.46 4.57 5.77
CA THR A 117 6.43 3.92 4.47
C THR A 117 5.40 2.82 4.46
N ALA A 118 4.48 2.86 3.51
CA ALA A 118 3.54 1.78 3.23
C ALA A 118 3.97 1.08 1.94
N ILE A 119 4.09 -0.24 1.99
CA ILE A 119 4.47 -1.07 0.85
C ILE A 119 3.42 -2.15 0.69
N GLY A 120 3.08 -2.48 -0.55
CA GLY A 120 2.17 -3.57 -0.84
C GLY A 120 2.22 -3.97 -2.32
N THR A 121 1.46 -4.97 -2.68
CA THR A 121 1.34 -5.42 -4.06
C THR A 121 -0.04 -5.10 -4.62
N ALA A 122 -0.05 -4.32 -5.69
CA ALA A 122 -1.27 -3.97 -6.41
C ALA A 122 -1.79 -5.20 -7.17
N ILE A 123 -3.09 -5.44 -7.11
CA ILE A 123 -3.76 -6.54 -7.81
C ILE A 123 -4.94 -6.05 -8.59
N ARG A 124 -5.27 -6.78 -9.67
CA ARG A 124 -6.44 -6.53 -10.49
C ARG A 124 -7.28 -7.79 -10.63
N TRP A 125 -8.58 -7.65 -10.57
CA TRP A 125 -9.51 -8.74 -10.84
C TRP A 125 -9.56 -9.02 -12.34
N VAL A 126 -9.28 -10.26 -12.72
CA VAL A 126 -9.32 -10.69 -14.12
C VAL A 126 -10.40 -11.75 -14.39
N GLY A 127 -11.11 -12.19 -13.36
CA GLY A 127 -12.30 -13.02 -13.51
C GLY A 127 -12.06 -14.47 -13.88
N SER A 128 -10.84 -14.98 -13.79
CA SER A 128 -10.51 -16.35 -14.19
C SER A 128 -10.52 -17.37 -13.04
N GLY A 129 -10.77 -16.93 -11.82
CA GLY A 129 -10.82 -17.80 -10.65
C GLY A 129 -12.16 -18.53 -10.53
N PRO A 130 -12.16 -19.85 -10.30
CA PRO A 130 -13.40 -20.62 -10.27
C PRO A 130 -14.29 -20.38 -9.06
N HIS A 131 -13.88 -19.59 -8.09
CA HIS A 131 -14.53 -19.56 -6.78
C HIS A 131 -15.01 -18.19 -6.30
N LEU A 132 -14.80 -17.14 -7.08
CA LEU A 132 -15.34 -15.82 -6.71
C LEU A 132 -16.40 -15.43 -7.72
N PRO A 133 -17.62 -15.16 -7.28
CA PRO A 133 -18.62 -14.62 -8.17
C PRO A 133 -18.11 -13.28 -8.70
N PRO A 134 -18.42 -12.95 -9.97
CA PRO A 134 -18.14 -11.63 -10.45
C PRO A 134 -18.90 -10.63 -9.58
N THR A 135 -18.20 -10.06 -8.63
CA THR A 135 -18.75 -8.95 -7.88
C THR A 135 -18.75 -7.75 -8.81
N GLY A 136 -19.86 -7.58 -9.47
CA GLY A 136 -19.99 -6.60 -10.53
C GLY A 136 -19.94 -5.17 -10.07
N GLN A 137 -19.17 -4.76 -9.13
CA GLN A 137 -18.96 -3.34 -8.81
C GLN A 137 -18.18 -3.11 -7.51
N GLY A 138 -17.52 -4.05 -6.96
CA GLY A 138 -16.80 -3.81 -5.72
C GLY A 138 -15.31 -4.07 -5.85
N ARG A 139 -14.52 -3.16 -5.34
CA ARG A 139 -13.14 -3.46 -5.00
C ARG A 139 -13.15 -4.65 -4.05
N VAL A 140 -12.56 -5.74 -4.44
CA VAL A 140 -12.46 -6.91 -3.57
C VAL A 140 -11.25 -6.70 -2.65
N MET A 141 -11.50 -6.66 -1.35
CA MET A 141 -10.44 -6.65 -0.36
C MET A 141 -10.10 -8.09 0.00
N ILE A 142 -8.85 -8.47 -0.26
CA ILE A 142 -8.30 -9.73 0.23
C ILE A 142 -7.55 -9.41 1.52
N PRO A 143 -7.92 -10.02 2.65
CA PRO A 143 -7.16 -9.81 3.88
C PRO A 143 -5.73 -10.28 3.70
N ALA A 144 -4.77 -9.46 4.16
CA ALA A 144 -3.38 -9.86 4.31
C ALA A 144 -3.34 -10.99 5.34
N GLY A 145 -3.07 -12.19 4.85
CA GLY A 145 -3.06 -13.37 5.69
C GLY A 145 -1.67 -13.84 6.00
#